data_27fee670e840665986219b94a261a573
#
_entry.id   27fee670e840665986219b94a261a573
#
_cell.length_a   1.000
_cell.length_b   1.000
_cell.length_c   1.000
_cell.angle_alpha   90.00
_cell.angle_beta   90.00
_cell.angle_gamma   90.00
#
_symmetry.space_group_name_H-M   'P 1'
#
loop_
_entity.id
_entity.type
_entity.pdbx_description
1 polymer ?
#
loop_
_entity_poly.entity_id
_entity_poly.type
_entity_poly.pdbx_seq_one_letter_code
_entity_poly.pdbx_strand_id
1 'polypeptide(L)'
;MHFDLTVHQMVLLGRTPHKKMLESDTKHDYGIVEEALQRTNLQDYKDRSYLSLSGGEKQRVILARTIAQQPKFMILDEPTNHLDIRYQIEILSCVKELNIGVLAALHDLEMAAHYCDYLYAVKDGEIYAHGTPEEVLTPDTIEALYQIKCQTFTNLVTNGLSFAYGF
;
A
#
# COMPACT_ATOMS: atom_id res chain seq x y z
N MET A 1 -21.69 -20.82 -9.90
CA MET A 1 -20.57 -20.75 -10.86
C MET A 1 -19.49 -19.88 -10.23
N HIS A 2 -18.37 -20.46 -9.80
CA HIS A 2 -17.22 -19.67 -9.37
C HIS A 2 -16.41 -19.36 -10.64
N PHE A 3 -16.32 -18.08 -11.01
CA PHE A 3 -15.38 -17.66 -12.04
C PHE A 3 -14.00 -17.65 -11.42
N ASP A 4 -13.18 -18.62 -11.80
CA ASP A 4 -11.79 -18.69 -11.40
C ASP A 4 -10.96 -17.91 -12.44
N LEU A 5 -10.55 -16.70 -12.06
CA LEU A 5 -9.72 -15.84 -12.90
C LEU A 5 -8.25 -16.07 -12.61
N THR A 6 -7.42 -16.01 -13.64
CA THR A 6 -5.97 -15.95 -13.47
C THR A 6 -5.55 -14.59 -12.88
N VAL A 7 -4.36 -14.52 -12.32
CA VAL A 7 -3.76 -13.26 -11.84
C VAL A 7 -3.76 -12.21 -12.95
N HIS A 8 -3.32 -12.59 -14.15
CA HIS A 8 -3.33 -11.70 -15.32
C HIS A 8 -4.73 -11.16 -15.61
N GLN A 9 -5.75 -12.01 -15.62
CA GLN A 9 -7.13 -11.60 -15.86
C GLN A 9 -7.64 -10.67 -14.76
N MET A 10 -7.29 -10.93 -13.49
CA MET A 10 -7.65 -10.05 -12.36
C MET A 10 -7.04 -8.66 -12.51
N VAL A 11 -5.79 -8.55 -12.93
CA VAL A 11 -5.13 -7.26 -13.16
C VAL A 11 -5.72 -6.55 -14.37
N LEU A 12 -6.05 -7.30 -15.43
CA LEU A 12 -6.66 -6.77 -16.66
C LEU A 12 -8.03 -6.10 -16.39
N LEU A 13 -8.79 -6.54 -15.38
CA LEU A 13 -10.01 -5.85 -14.94
C LEU A 13 -9.73 -4.39 -14.53
N GLY A 14 -8.49 -4.04 -14.16
CA GLY A 14 -8.08 -2.67 -13.89
C GLY A 14 -8.21 -1.76 -15.11
N ARG A 15 -8.24 -2.30 -16.33
CA ARG A 15 -8.39 -1.53 -17.57
C ARG A 15 -9.85 -1.19 -17.90
N THR A 16 -10.82 -1.82 -17.22
CA THR A 16 -12.26 -1.59 -17.48
C THR A 16 -12.68 -0.12 -17.48
N PRO A 17 -12.20 0.76 -16.57
CA PRO A 17 -12.60 2.18 -16.58
C PRO A 17 -12.15 2.96 -17.83
N HIS A 18 -11.19 2.43 -18.58
CA HIS A 18 -10.65 3.08 -19.79
C HIS A 18 -11.37 2.63 -21.08
N LYS A 19 -12.36 1.74 -20.96
CA LYS A 19 -13.02 1.10 -22.11
C LYS A 19 -14.47 1.54 -22.24
N LYS A 20 -14.94 1.54 -23.48
CA LYS A 20 -16.35 1.62 -23.77
C LYS A 20 -17.01 0.26 -23.57
N MET A 21 -18.32 0.27 -23.41
CA MET A 21 -19.10 -0.96 -23.29
C MET A 21 -18.85 -1.89 -24.49
N LEU A 22 -18.49 -3.14 -24.23
CA LEU A 22 -18.14 -4.18 -25.22
C LEU A 22 -16.84 -3.93 -26.03
N GLU A 23 -15.99 -3.01 -25.60
CA GLU A 23 -14.69 -2.81 -26.22
C GLU A 23 -13.70 -3.93 -25.80
N SER A 24 -13.04 -4.54 -26.78
CA SER A 24 -12.07 -5.61 -26.56
C SER A 24 -10.76 -5.06 -25.98
N ASP A 25 -10.02 -5.94 -25.28
CA ASP A 25 -8.68 -5.63 -24.79
C ASP A 25 -7.71 -5.38 -25.95
N THR A 26 -6.89 -4.34 -25.83
CA THR A 26 -5.90 -3.94 -26.83
C THR A 26 -4.49 -4.39 -26.43
N LYS A 27 -3.55 -4.37 -27.37
CA LYS A 27 -2.13 -4.61 -27.06
C LYS A 27 -1.59 -3.61 -26.05
N HIS A 28 -2.12 -2.38 -26.05
CA HIS A 28 -1.75 -1.36 -25.08
C HIS A 28 -2.20 -1.74 -23.65
N ASP A 29 -3.43 -2.26 -23.49
CA ASP A 29 -3.92 -2.73 -22.19
C ASP A 29 -3.08 -3.86 -21.64
N TYR A 30 -2.74 -4.84 -22.50
CA TYR A 30 -1.84 -5.94 -22.09
C TYR A 30 -0.46 -5.43 -21.66
N GLY A 31 0.10 -4.43 -22.37
CA GLY A 31 1.37 -3.81 -21.97
C GLY A 31 1.33 -3.17 -20.58
N ILE A 32 0.23 -2.46 -20.25
CA ILE A 32 0.02 -1.86 -18.93
C ILE A 32 -0.10 -2.95 -17.84
N VAL A 33 -0.80 -4.04 -18.14
CA VAL A 33 -0.95 -5.18 -17.22
C VAL A 33 0.39 -5.83 -16.93
N GLU A 34 1.22 -6.09 -17.95
CA GLU A 34 2.55 -6.67 -17.75
C GLU A 34 3.45 -5.73 -16.91
N GLU A 35 3.40 -4.42 -17.15
CA GLU A 35 4.12 -3.45 -16.31
C GLU A 35 3.63 -3.48 -14.85
N ALA A 36 2.33 -3.53 -14.63
CA ALA A 36 1.76 -3.60 -13.28
C ALA A 36 2.16 -4.90 -12.55
N LEU A 37 2.16 -6.03 -13.25
CA LEU A 37 2.63 -7.30 -12.72
C LEU A 37 4.12 -7.26 -12.37
N GLN A 38 4.94 -6.60 -13.18
CA GLN A 38 6.36 -6.41 -12.92
C GLN A 38 6.60 -5.59 -11.66
N ARG A 39 5.95 -4.44 -11.51
CA ARG A 39 6.06 -3.56 -10.34
C ARG A 39 5.68 -4.24 -9.02
N THR A 40 4.80 -5.24 -9.09
CA THR A 40 4.31 -5.97 -7.91
C THR A 40 4.95 -7.35 -7.73
N ASN A 41 5.99 -7.68 -8.50
CA ASN A 41 6.68 -8.99 -8.46
C ASN A 41 5.71 -10.18 -8.66
N LEU A 42 4.81 -10.08 -9.64
CA LEU A 42 3.78 -11.09 -9.92
C LEU A 42 3.91 -11.74 -11.33
N GLN A 43 4.98 -11.50 -12.08
CA GLN A 43 5.15 -12.02 -13.45
C GLN A 43 5.06 -13.54 -13.49
N ASP A 44 5.72 -14.23 -12.55
CA ASP A 44 5.73 -15.70 -12.47
C ASP A 44 4.39 -16.28 -11.99
N TYR A 45 3.49 -15.44 -11.55
CA TYR A 45 2.17 -15.82 -11.03
C TYR A 45 1.04 -15.58 -12.02
N LYS A 46 1.30 -14.95 -13.17
CA LYS A 46 0.29 -14.43 -14.10
C LYS A 46 -0.75 -15.44 -14.54
N ASP A 47 -0.34 -16.70 -14.72
CA ASP A 47 -1.20 -17.79 -15.18
C ASP A 47 -1.82 -18.60 -14.02
N ARG A 48 -1.48 -18.29 -12.76
CA ARG A 48 -2.07 -18.96 -11.59
C ARG A 48 -3.48 -18.48 -11.35
N SER A 49 -4.31 -19.39 -10.79
CA SER A 49 -5.62 -19.05 -10.26
C SER A 49 -5.50 -18.04 -9.12
N TYR A 50 -6.24 -16.93 -9.17
CA TYR A 50 -6.30 -15.95 -8.08
C TYR A 50 -6.77 -16.59 -6.76
N LEU A 51 -7.66 -17.59 -6.83
CA LEU A 51 -8.20 -18.26 -5.63
C LEU A 51 -7.12 -19.06 -4.89
N SER A 52 -6.10 -19.57 -5.60
CA SER A 52 -5.02 -20.37 -5.02
C SER A 52 -3.93 -19.56 -4.30
N LEU A 53 -3.99 -18.23 -4.37
CA LEU A 53 -2.98 -17.34 -3.81
C LEU A 53 -3.13 -17.19 -2.29
N SER A 54 -1.99 -16.97 -1.61
CA SER A 54 -1.94 -16.51 -0.22
C SER A 54 -2.54 -15.12 -0.06
N GLY A 55 -2.81 -14.69 1.18
CA GLY A 55 -3.34 -13.36 1.47
C GLY A 55 -2.44 -12.23 0.94
N GLY A 56 -1.13 -12.31 1.18
CA GLY A 56 -0.17 -11.31 0.70
C GLY A 56 -0.04 -11.28 -0.83
N GLU A 57 -0.09 -12.44 -1.49
CA GLU A 57 -0.12 -12.50 -2.96
C GLU A 57 -1.39 -11.87 -3.52
N LYS A 58 -2.56 -12.15 -2.91
CA LYS A 58 -3.84 -11.51 -3.29
C LYS A 58 -3.79 -10.00 -3.15
N GLN A 59 -3.23 -9.49 -2.05
CA GLN A 59 -3.08 -8.06 -1.83
C GLN A 59 -2.21 -7.40 -2.91
N ARG A 60 -1.10 -8.04 -3.30
CA ARG A 60 -0.27 -7.58 -4.43
C ARG A 60 -1.02 -7.59 -5.76
N VAL A 61 -1.87 -8.59 -6.01
CA VAL A 61 -2.73 -8.61 -7.23
C VAL A 61 -3.73 -7.46 -7.22
N ILE A 62 -4.33 -7.13 -6.08
CA ILE A 62 -5.23 -5.97 -5.95
C ILE A 62 -4.46 -4.67 -6.21
N LEU A 63 -3.24 -4.53 -5.67
CA LEU A 63 -2.38 -3.38 -5.96
C LEU A 63 -2.03 -3.31 -7.44
N ALA A 64 -1.62 -4.41 -8.08
CA ALA A 64 -1.33 -4.46 -9.51
C ALA A 64 -2.53 -4.04 -10.37
N ARG A 65 -3.73 -4.51 -10.00
CA ARG A 65 -4.98 -4.10 -10.65
C ARG A 65 -5.24 -2.61 -10.49
N THR A 66 -4.95 -2.04 -9.32
CA THR A 66 -5.09 -0.60 -9.08
C THR A 66 -4.06 0.21 -9.89
N ILE A 67 -2.81 -0.27 -9.96
CA ILE A 67 -1.77 0.33 -10.81
C ILE A 67 -2.18 0.31 -12.29
N ALA A 68 -2.75 -0.81 -12.75
CA ALA A 68 -3.24 -0.94 -14.13
C ALA A 68 -4.36 0.05 -14.48
N GLN A 69 -5.06 0.61 -13.51
CA GLN A 69 -6.00 1.72 -13.72
C GLN A 69 -5.29 3.04 -14.05
N GLN A 70 -3.97 3.15 -13.87
CA GLN A 70 -3.20 4.38 -14.05
C GLN A 70 -3.83 5.57 -13.29
N PRO A 71 -4.07 5.45 -11.98
CA PRO A 71 -4.73 6.49 -11.21
C PRO A 71 -3.83 7.70 -11.05
N LYS A 72 -4.44 8.88 -10.93
CA LYS A 72 -3.74 10.13 -10.55
C LYS A 72 -3.65 10.30 -9.03
N PHE A 73 -4.52 9.60 -8.30
CA PHE A 73 -4.60 9.61 -6.86
C PHE A 73 -5.10 8.24 -6.37
N MET A 74 -4.56 7.74 -5.27
CA MET A 74 -4.88 6.43 -4.71
C MET A 74 -5.32 6.57 -3.25
N ILE A 75 -6.35 5.82 -2.86
CA ILE A 75 -6.75 5.67 -1.45
C ILE A 75 -6.49 4.23 -1.06
N LEU A 76 -5.73 4.03 0.01
CA LEU A 76 -5.38 2.73 0.57
C LEU A 76 -5.91 2.63 2.00
N ASP A 77 -6.82 1.70 2.21
CA ASP A 77 -7.36 1.41 3.55
C ASP A 77 -6.65 0.17 4.10
N GLU A 78 -5.82 0.38 5.11
CA GLU A 78 -5.01 -0.65 5.78
C GLU A 78 -4.26 -1.60 4.81
N PRO A 79 -3.49 -1.09 3.84
CA PRO A 79 -2.91 -1.91 2.77
C PRO A 79 -1.90 -2.96 3.27
N THR A 80 -1.44 -2.82 4.50
CA THR A 80 -0.43 -3.67 5.13
C THR A 80 -1.00 -4.62 6.18
N ASN A 81 -2.32 -4.58 6.43
CA ASN A 81 -2.94 -5.36 7.50
C ASN A 81 -2.83 -6.87 7.23
N HIS A 82 -2.51 -7.64 8.27
CA HIS A 82 -2.33 -9.10 8.23
C HIS A 82 -1.23 -9.61 7.27
N LEU A 83 -0.29 -8.75 6.88
CA LEU A 83 0.84 -9.12 6.05
C LEU A 83 2.12 -9.26 6.88
N ASP A 84 2.98 -10.19 6.45
CA ASP A 84 4.35 -10.27 6.96
C ASP A 84 5.12 -8.99 6.61
N ILE A 85 6.06 -8.60 7.47
CA ILE A 85 6.87 -7.37 7.33
C ILE A 85 7.47 -7.20 5.93
N ARG A 86 7.91 -8.29 5.30
CA ARG A 86 8.44 -8.26 3.94
C ARG A 86 7.42 -7.74 2.92
N TYR A 87 6.18 -8.26 2.97
CA TYR A 87 5.12 -7.85 2.04
C TYR A 87 4.62 -6.43 2.33
N GLN A 88 4.62 -5.99 3.59
CA GLN A 88 4.31 -4.61 3.96
C GLN A 88 5.31 -3.65 3.29
N ILE A 89 6.61 -3.93 3.42
CA ILE A 89 7.68 -3.15 2.79
C ILE A 89 7.53 -3.14 1.26
N GLU A 90 7.33 -4.30 0.63
CA GLU A 90 7.18 -4.43 -0.82
C GLU A 90 6.00 -3.59 -1.35
N ILE A 91 4.84 -3.61 -0.68
CA ILE A 91 3.65 -2.85 -1.07
C ILE A 91 3.90 -1.34 -0.93
N LEU A 92 4.38 -0.88 0.22
CA LEU A 92 4.58 0.55 0.46
C LEU A 92 5.69 1.13 -0.42
N SER A 93 6.79 0.38 -0.64
CA SER A 93 7.83 0.78 -1.58
C SER A 93 7.29 0.92 -3.00
N CYS A 94 6.53 -0.07 -3.47
CA CYS A 94 5.89 -0.02 -4.78
C CYS A 94 4.97 1.21 -4.92
N VAL A 95 4.16 1.49 -3.90
CA VAL A 95 3.26 2.66 -3.88
C VAL A 95 4.04 3.97 -3.93
N LYS A 96 5.12 4.10 -3.15
CA LYS A 96 5.97 5.30 -3.12
C LYS A 96 6.63 5.57 -4.48
N GLU A 97 7.04 4.53 -5.20
CA GLU A 97 7.65 4.64 -6.53
C GLU A 97 6.67 5.08 -7.64
N LEU A 98 5.36 5.04 -7.39
CA LEU A 98 4.37 5.49 -8.39
C LEU A 98 4.40 7.00 -8.61
N ASN A 99 4.94 7.80 -7.69
CA ASN A 99 5.00 9.27 -7.75
C ASN A 99 3.63 9.92 -8.03
N ILE A 100 2.58 9.42 -7.41
CA ILE A 100 1.21 9.97 -7.45
C ILE A 100 0.77 10.38 -6.05
N GLY A 101 -0.31 11.14 -5.95
CA GLY A 101 -0.92 11.41 -4.65
C GLY A 101 -1.50 10.13 -4.04
N VAL A 102 -1.17 9.86 -2.77
CA VAL A 102 -1.67 8.69 -2.03
C VAL A 102 -2.17 9.12 -0.65
N LEU A 103 -3.37 8.68 -0.30
CA LEU A 103 -3.88 8.74 1.06
C LEU A 103 -3.96 7.31 1.59
N ALA A 104 -3.24 7.01 2.66
CA ALA A 104 -3.23 5.68 3.26
C ALA A 104 -3.61 5.74 4.74
N ALA A 105 -4.48 4.83 5.18
CA ALA A 105 -4.66 4.54 6.59
C ALA A 105 -3.63 3.48 7.01
N LEU A 106 -2.76 3.83 7.96
CA LEU A 106 -1.70 2.95 8.47
C LEU A 106 -1.81 2.83 9.99
N HIS A 107 -1.55 1.64 10.52
CA HIS A 107 -1.49 1.39 11.96
C HIS A 107 -0.07 1.28 12.50
N ASP A 108 0.89 1.04 11.63
CA ASP A 108 2.30 0.88 11.98
C ASP A 108 3.00 2.24 11.92
N LEU A 109 3.53 2.69 13.07
CA LEU A 109 4.18 3.99 13.19
C LEU A 109 5.52 4.04 12.43
N GLU A 110 6.27 2.95 12.39
CA GLU A 110 7.53 2.91 11.64
C GLU A 110 7.29 2.96 10.14
N MET A 111 6.27 2.23 9.65
CA MET A 111 5.85 2.31 8.25
C MET A 111 5.35 3.71 7.90
N ALA A 112 4.54 4.34 8.77
CA ALA A 112 4.08 5.70 8.57
C ALA A 112 5.25 6.70 8.54
N ALA A 113 6.20 6.59 9.49
CA ALA A 113 7.39 7.45 9.54
C ALA A 113 8.28 7.32 8.31
N HIS A 114 8.38 6.12 7.73
CA HIS A 114 9.31 5.85 6.62
C HIS A 114 8.72 6.16 5.24
N TYR A 115 7.42 5.89 5.05
CA TYR A 115 6.79 5.95 3.73
C TYR A 115 5.96 7.20 3.48
N CYS A 116 5.46 7.87 4.52
CA CYS A 116 4.61 9.05 4.37
C CYS A 116 5.42 10.34 4.37
N ASP A 117 5.03 11.29 3.53
CA ASP A 117 5.61 12.64 3.50
C ASP A 117 4.88 13.58 4.48
N TYR A 118 3.62 13.26 4.80
CA TYR A 118 2.76 14.03 5.69
C TYR A 118 1.78 13.12 6.43
N LEU A 119 1.54 13.38 7.71
CA LEU A 119 0.68 12.58 8.57
C LEU A 119 -0.49 13.38 9.11
N TYR A 120 -1.60 12.70 9.28
CA TYR A 120 -2.74 13.12 10.09
C TYR A 120 -2.94 12.06 11.19
N ALA A 121 -2.63 12.42 12.43
CA ALA A 121 -2.93 11.58 13.58
C ALA A 121 -4.38 11.80 14.01
N VAL A 122 -5.18 10.74 14.03
CA VAL A 122 -6.61 10.79 14.36
C VAL A 122 -6.83 10.16 15.72
N LYS A 123 -7.60 10.85 16.58
CA LYS A 123 -8.04 10.37 17.88
C LYS A 123 -9.51 10.73 18.09
N ASP A 124 -10.30 9.77 18.55
CA ASP A 124 -11.73 9.96 18.87
C ASP A 124 -12.53 10.61 17.72
N GLY A 125 -12.13 10.34 16.46
CA GLY A 125 -12.78 10.87 15.26
C GLY A 125 -12.35 12.27 14.85
N GLU A 126 -11.39 12.89 15.55
CA GLU A 126 -10.85 14.22 15.28
C GLU A 126 -9.36 14.15 14.91
N ILE A 127 -8.89 15.16 14.15
CA ILE A 127 -7.46 15.30 13.86
C ILE A 127 -6.79 15.87 15.11
N TYR A 128 -5.98 15.02 15.76
CA TYR A 128 -5.22 15.38 16.96
C TYR A 128 -3.95 16.16 16.63
N ALA A 129 -3.21 15.72 15.60
CA ALA A 129 -2.00 16.39 15.11
C ALA A 129 -1.84 16.13 13.60
N HIS A 130 -1.14 17.02 12.92
CA HIS A 130 -0.78 16.85 11.51
C HIS A 130 0.55 17.57 11.21
N GLY A 131 1.29 17.06 10.22
CA GLY A 131 2.61 17.60 9.85
C GLY A 131 3.48 16.52 9.21
N THR A 132 4.78 16.79 9.16
CA THR A 132 5.76 15.78 8.78
C THR A 132 5.83 14.65 9.83
N PRO A 133 6.36 13.47 9.50
CA PRO A 133 6.51 12.39 10.48
C PRO A 133 7.23 12.83 11.76
N GLU A 134 8.29 13.63 11.65
CA GLU A 134 9.07 14.12 12.78
C GLU A 134 8.29 15.10 13.66
N GLU A 135 7.39 15.90 13.07
CA GLU A 135 6.54 16.84 13.81
C GLU A 135 5.39 16.14 14.53
N VAL A 136 4.85 15.09 13.94
CA VAL A 136 3.65 14.39 14.45
C VAL A 136 4.01 13.24 15.39
N LEU A 137 5.01 12.42 15.05
CA LEU A 137 5.34 11.21 15.80
C LEU A 137 6.32 11.49 16.96
N THR A 138 5.93 12.44 17.80
CA THR A 138 6.67 12.77 19.04
C THR A 138 6.26 11.82 20.19
N PRO A 139 7.12 11.65 21.22
CA PRO A 139 6.77 10.87 22.42
C PRO A 139 5.43 11.28 23.03
N ASP A 140 5.16 12.58 23.14
CA ASP A 140 3.93 13.11 23.72
C ASP A 140 2.69 12.75 22.88
N THR A 141 2.80 12.86 21.56
CA THR A 141 1.72 12.47 20.64
C THR A 141 1.44 10.97 20.71
N ILE A 142 2.50 10.15 20.73
CA ILE A 142 2.34 8.69 20.82
C ILE A 142 1.74 8.28 22.17
N GLU A 143 2.17 8.90 23.28
CA GLU A 143 1.57 8.64 24.61
C GLU A 143 0.09 9.07 24.63
N ALA A 144 -0.26 10.20 24.02
CA ALA A 144 -1.64 10.65 23.94
C ALA A 144 -2.55 9.73 23.11
N LEU A 145 -2.02 9.14 22.00
CA LEU A 145 -2.79 8.28 21.10
C LEU A 145 -2.92 6.86 21.62
N TYR A 146 -1.81 6.28 22.08
CA TYR A 146 -1.70 4.85 22.38
C TYR A 146 -1.60 4.54 23.88
N GLN A 147 -1.46 5.55 24.75
CA GLN A 147 -1.29 5.40 26.20
C GLN A 147 -0.03 4.60 26.56
N ILE A 148 0.99 4.67 25.74
CA ILE A 148 2.27 3.97 25.90
C ILE A 148 3.41 4.98 25.89
N LYS A 149 4.31 4.91 26.87
CA LYS A 149 5.53 5.71 26.88
C LYS A 149 6.48 5.23 25.80
N CYS A 150 7.06 6.16 25.08
CA CYS A 150 8.08 5.83 24.06
C CYS A 150 9.20 6.86 24.06
N GLN A 151 10.29 6.47 23.42
CA GLN A 151 11.38 7.37 23.02
C GLN A 151 11.55 7.25 21.50
N THR A 152 11.85 8.36 20.86
CA THR A 152 12.16 8.40 19.44
C THR A 152 13.68 8.46 19.26
N PHE A 153 14.18 7.79 18.23
CA PHE A 153 15.61 7.80 17.87
C PHE A 153 15.77 7.66 16.36
N THR A 154 16.95 8.04 15.86
CA THR A 154 17.29 7.82 14.45
C THR A 154 17.79 6.39 14.27
N ASN A 155 17.13 5.64 13.39
CA ASN A 155 17.52 4.28 13.04
C ASN A 155 18.82 4.29 12.22
N LEU A 156 19.81 3.52 12.66
CA LEU A 156 21.13 3.48 12.02
C LEU A 156 21.13 2.79 10.64
N VAL A 157 20.11 1.99 10.32
CA VAL A 157 19.98 1.28 9.05
C VAL A 157 19.25 2.11 8.02
N THR A 158 18.10 2.70 8.41
CA THR A 158 17.22 3.45 7.51
C THR A 158 17.49 4.95 7.50
N ASN A 159 18.24 5.44 8.50
CA ASN A 159 18.45 6.87 8.78
C ASN A 159 17.15 7.64 9.03
N GLY A 160 16.06 6.92 9.29
CA GLY A 160 14.71 7.44 9.55
C GLY A 160 14.35 7.39 11.04
N LEU A 161 13.13 7.89 11.35
CA LEU A 161 12.58 7.90 12.69
C LEU A 161 12.16 6.46 13.10
N SER A 162 12.54 6.07 14.32
CA SER A 162 12.15 4.80 14.96
C SER A 162 11.78 4.99 16.42
N PHE A 163 11.16 3.97 17.02
CA PHE A 163 10.53 4.06 18.32
C PHE A 163 10.98 2.95 19.26
N ALA A 164 11.27 3.31 20.52
CA ALA A 164 11.47 2.37 21.61
C ALA A 164 10.33 2.54 22.62
N TYR A 165 9.56 1.48 22.83
CA TYR A 165 8.41 1.49 23.73
C TYR A 165 8.81 1.07 25.14
N GLY A 166 8.31 1.80 26.16
CA GLY A 166 8.44 1.44 27.58
C GLY A 166 7.24 0.61 28.05
N PHE A 167 7.52 -0.41 28.83
CA PHE A 167 6.49 -1.26 29.48
C PHE A 167 6.40 -0.95 30.96
#